data_8a125d4e035364f98d3623bd1d4e27e2
#
_entry.id   8a125d4e035364f98d3623bd1d4e27e2
#
_cell.length_a   1.000
_cell.length_b   1.000
_cell.length_c   1.000
_cell.angle_alpha   90.00
_cell.angle_beta   90.00
_cell.angle_gamma   90.00
#
_symmetry.space_group_name_H-M   'P 1'
#
loop_
_entity.id
_entity.type
_entity.pdbx_description
1 polymer ?
#
loop_
_entity_poly.entity_id
_entity_poly.type
_entity_poly.pdbx_seq_one_letter_code
_entity_poly.pdbx_strand_id
1 'polypeptide(L)'
;MRSLCLAVLLFSPTLLHAAPATVLPASVADAFDSYTRLPGILVPQLQNVQDTPSADAAAEPLKVTLQQVYEVREKLHKMPRLTPAQNQQVRLQYESRMRKEWARMYAEISRLQNARCYQSARFTEVFRLMCMMIEK
;
A
#
# COMPACT_ATOMS: atom_id res chain seq x y z
N MET A 1 -51.98 -0.71 -55.17
CA MET A 1 -50.54 -1.01 -55.34
C MET A 1 -49.80 -0.36 -54.22
N ARG A 2 -49.28 -1.13 -53.27
CA ARG A 2 -48.69 -0.64 -52.00
C ARG A 2 -47.17 -0.72 -52.12
N SER A 3 -46.49 0.45 -52.15
CA SER A 3 -45.03 0.54 -52.09
C SER A 3 -44.57 0.24 -50.68
N LEU A 4 -43.78 -0.82 -50.48
CA LEU A 4 -43.04 -1.10 -49.27
C LEU A 4 -41.73 -0.30 -49.31
N CYS A 5 -41.62 0.73 -48.44
CA CYS A 5 -40.35 1.36 -48.14
C CYS A 5 -39.59 0.50 -47.09
N LEU A 6 -38.52 -0.11 -47.52
CA LEU A 6 -37.59 -0.84 -46.69
C LEU A 6 -36.64 0.16 -46.03
N ALA A 7 -36.87 0.46 -44.75
CA ALA A 7 -35.95 1.27 -43.96
C ALA A 7 -34.76 0.40 -43.52
N VAL A 8 -33.63 0.62 -44.16
CA VAL A 8 -32.34 0.03 -43.75
C VAL A 8 -31.83 0.80 -42.53
N LEU A 9 -31.98 0.21 -41.37
CA LEU A 9 -31.34 0.68 -40.16
C LEU A 9 -29.83 0.38 -40.25
N LEU A 10 -29.06 1.43 -40.51
CA LEU A 10 -27.60 1.40 -40.39
C LEU A 10 -27.23 1.35 -38.89
N PHE A 11 -26.94 0.16 -38.41
CA PHE A 11 -26.26 -0.03 -37.13
C PHE A 11 -24.82 0.49 -37.29
N SER A 12 -24.56 1.70 -36.81
CA SER A 12 -23.20 2.20 -36.63
C SER A 12 -22.60 1.46 -35.43
N PRO A 13 -21.53 0.68 -35.59
CA PRO A 13 -20.81 0.15 -34.45
C PRO A 13 -20.14 1.35 -33.74
N THR A 14 -20.69 1.78 -32.63
CA THR A 14 -19.97 2.66 -31.70
C THR A 14 -18.71 1.91 -31.25
N LEU A 15 -17.59 2.23 -31.88
CA LEU A 15 -16.28 1.87 -31.44
C LEU A 15 -16.14 2.41 -29.98
N LEU A 16 -16.31 1.53 -29.00
CA LEU A 16 -15.86 1.80 -27.65
C LEU A 16 -14.35 2.04 -27.75
N HIS A 17 -13.98 3.31 -27.82
CA HIS A 17 -12.60 3.71 -27.62
C HIS A 17 -12.28 3.38 -26.17
N ALA A 18 -11.59 2.26 -25.95
CA ALA A 18 -10.93 2.01 -24.69
C ALA A 18 -10.02 3.22 -24.44
N ALA A 19 -10.29 3.97 -23.37
CA ALA A 19 -9.46 5.09 -22.99
C ALA A 19 -8.01 4.59 -22.88
N PRO A 20 -7.00 5.30 -23.45
CA PRO A 20 -5.63 4.85 -23.40
C PRO A 20 -5.26 4.61 -21.94
N ALA A 21 -4.68 3.44 -21.66
CA ALA A 21 -4.23 3.10 -20.30
C ALA A 21 -3.33 4.23 -19.80
N THR A 22 -3.78 4.93 -18.77
CA THR A 22 -3.01 6.04 -18.21
C THR A 22 -1.77 5.46 -17.52
N VAL A 23 -0.61 5.70 -18.13
CA VAL A 23 0.67 5.25 -17.55
C VAL A 23 0.98 6.14 -16.36
N LEU A 24 1.26 5.51 -15.21
CA LEU A 24 1.71 6.23 -14.03
C LEU A 24 3.13 6.80 -14.25
N PRO A 25 3.41 8.03 -13.82
CA PRO A 25 4.78 8.54 -13.79
C PRO A 25 5.70 7.59 -13.00
N ALA A 26 6.93 7.41 -13.47
CA ALA A 26 7.88 6.47 -12.84
C ALA A 26 8.10 6.77 -11.34
N SER A 27 8.13 8.03 -10.93
CA SER A 27 8.25 8.44 -9.52
C SER A 27 7.04 8.02 -8.68
N VAL A 28 5.84 8.04 -9.25
CA VAL A 28 4.61 7.61 -8.59
C VAL A 28 4.61 6.09 -8.44
N ALA A 29 4.94 5.36 -9.50
CA ALA A 29 5.04 3.91 -9.47
C ALA A 29 6.09 3.45 -8.44
N ASP A 30 7.29 4.05 -8.42
CA ASP A 30 8.35 3.74 -7.43
C ASP A 30 7.90 3.99 -5.98
N ALA A 31 7.18 5.08 -5.73
CA ALA A 31 6.67 5.40 -4.39
C ALA A 31 5.64 4.34 -3.92
N PHE A 32 4.68 3.96 -4.77
CA PHE A 32 3.69 2.94 -4.44
C PHE A 32 4.29 1.54 -4.37
N ASP A 33 5.23 1.17 -5.24
CA ASP A 33 5.96 -0.09 -5.15
C ASP A 33 6.75 -0.18 -3.84
N SER A 34 7.42 0.89 -3.45
CA SER A 34 8.14 0.96 -2.18
C SER A 34 7.19 0.83 -0.99
N TYR A 35 6.06 1.54 -1.00
CA TYR A 35 5.05 1.49 0.05
C TYR A 35 4.41 0.10 0.20
N THR A 36 4.10 -0.57 -0.90
CA THR A 36 3.51 -1.91 -0.87
C THR A 36 4.48 -3.00 -0.41
N ARG A 37 5.79 -2.74 -0.42
CA ARG A 37 6.83 -3.66 0.09
C ARG A 37 7.04 -3.55 1.60
N LEU A 38 6.69 -2.43 2.22
CA LEU A 38 6.94 -2.22 3.66
C LEU A 38 6.39 -3.32 4.56
N PRO A 39 5.13 -3.79 4.41
CA PRO A 39 4.64 -4.89 5.23
C PRO A 39 5.46 -6.17 5.07
N GLY A 40 5.93 -6.47 3.85
CA GLY A 40 6.78 -7.64 3.59
C GLY A 40 8.12 -7.61 4.33
N ILE A 41 8.62 -6.43 4.66
CA ILE A 41 9.87 -6.23 5.42
C ILE A 41 9.59 -6.22 6.93
N LEU A 42 8.51 -5.57 7.35
CA LEU A 42 8.18 -5.36 8.76
C LEU A 42 7.51 -6.56 9.41
N VAL A 43 6.56 -7.21 8.72
CA VAL A 43 5.80 -8.34 9.29
C VAL A 43 6.70 -9.46 9.80
N PRO A 44 7.72 -9.96 9.07
CA PRO A 44 8.60 -10.99 9.59
C PRO A 44 9.36 -10.58 10.85
N GLN A 45 9.79 -9.31 10.94
CA GLN A 45 10.47 -8.79 12.14
C GLN A 45 9.53 -8.76 13.36
N LEU A 46 8.28 -8.33 13.16
CA LEU A 46 7.26 -8.30 14.22
C LEU A 46 6.85 -9.71 14.65
N GLN A 47 6.73 -10.66 13.73
CA GLN A 47 6.38 -12.05 14.01
C GLN A 47 7.42 -12.78 14.88
N ASN A 48 8.68 -12.40 14.76
CA ASN A 48 9.75 -12.96 15.57
C ASN A 48 9.71 -12.51 17.04
N VAL A 49 8.92 -11.48 17.37
CA VAL A 49 8.76 -10.98 18.73
C VAL A 49 7.68 -11.78 19.44
N GLN A 50 8.08 -12.69 20.33
CA GLN A 50 7.19 -13.61 21.04
C GLN A 50 7.33 -13.58 22.57
N ASP A 51 8.40 -12.96 23.05
CA ASP A 51 8.72 -12.82 24.48
C ASP A 51 9.60 -11.59 24.73
N THR A 52 9.95 -11.31 25.97
CA THR A 52 10.82 -10.16 26.31
C THR A 52 12.20 -10.24 25.68
N PRO A 53 12.93 -11.39 25.70
CA PRO A 53 14.24 -11.49 25.07
C PRO A 53 14.18 -11.24 23.55
N SER A 54 13.22 -11.80 22.84
CA SER A 54 13.06 -11.59 21.40
C SER A 54 12.63 -10.16 21.06
N ALA A 55 11.83 -9.51 21.94
CA ALA A 55 11.49 -8.11 21.81
C ALA A 55 12.72 -7.20 21.96
N ASP A 56 13.55 -7.43 22.98
CA ASP A 56 14.80 -6.68 23.18
C ASP A 56 15.76 -6.86 21.99
N ALA A 57 15.87 -8.07 21.47
CA ALA A 57 16.70 -8.37 20.31
C ALA A 57 16.18 -7.72 19.01
N ALA A 58 14.86 -7.58 18.87
CA ALA A 58 14.23 -6.99 17.68
C ALA A 58 14.31 -5.45 17.65
N ALA A 59 14.59 -4.78 18.77
CA ALA A 59 14.56 -3.33 18.85
C ALA A 59 15.53 -2.64 17.88
N GLU A 60 16.79 -3.05 17.83
CA GLU A 60 17.78 -2.45 16.93
C GLU A 60 17.52 -2.75 15.45
N PRO A 61 17.26 -4.00 15.03
CA PRO A 61 16.87 -4.29 13.65
C PRO A 61 15.64 -3.50 13.20
N LEU A 62 14.61 -3.39 14.05
CA LEU A 62 13.43 -2.61 13.73
C LEU A 62 13.75 -1.12 13.56
N LYS A 63 14.61 -0.55 14.42
CA LYS A 63 15.06 0.83 14.33
C LYS A 63 15.76 1.12 12.99
N VAL A 64 16.62 0.20 12.52
CA VAL A 64 17.26 0.31 11.20
C VAL A 64 16.20 0.29 10.10
N THR A 65 15.20 -0.57 10.20
CA THR A 65 14.11 -0.64 9.21
C THR A 65 13.23 0.62 9.20
N LEU A 66 13.11 1.33 10.33
CA LEU A 66 12.38 2.60 10.37
C LEU A 66 12.98 3.67 9.45
N GLN A 67 14.27 3.62 9.18
CA GLN A 67 14.88 4.51 8.19
C GLN A 67 14.28 4.28 6.80
N GLN A 68 14.05 3.03 6.41
CA GLN A 68 13.39 2.70 5.13
C GLN A 68 11.93 3.18 5.11
N VAL A 69 11.21 3.04 6.23
CA VAL A 69 9.84 3.55 6.36
C VAL A 69 9.83 5.07 6.15
N TYR A 70 10.77 5.78 6.77
CA TYR A 70 10.91 7.22 6.59
C TYR A 70 11.18 7.60 5.12
N GLU A 71 12.09 6.92 4.45
CA GLU A 71 12.42 7.18 3.04
C GLU A 71 11.22 6.97 2.11
N VAL A 72 10.46 5.90 2.33
CA VAL A 72 9.22 5.63 1.57
C VAL A 72 8.20 6.73 1.80
N ARG A 73 8.04 7.17 3.03
CA ARG A 73 7.14 8.26 3.40
C ARG A 73 7.54 9.57 2.72
N GLU A 74 8.84 9.90 2.71
CA GLU A 74 9.36 11.07 1.99
C GLU A 74 9.06 11.00 0.48
N LYS A 75 9.18 9.82 -0.13
CA LYS A 75 8.79 9.62 -1.53
C LYS A 75 7.30 9.92 -1.75
N LEU A 76 6.43 9.42 -0.88
CA LEU A 76 4.99 9.67 -0.95
C LEU A 76 4.66 11.16 -0.77
N HIS A 77 5.31 11.83 0.16
CA HIS A 77 5.14 13.27 0.38
C HIS A 77 5.58 14.15 -0.79
N LYS A 78 6.62 13.73 -1.50
CA LYS A 78 7.15 14.44 -2.66
C LYS A 78 6.42 14.13 -3.96
N MET A 79 5.44 13.23 -3.92
CA MET A 79 4.65 12.91 -5.11
C MET A 79 3.83 14.11 -5.59
N PRO A 80 3.74 14.31 -6.90
CA PRO A 80 2.82 15.30 -7.46
C PRO A 80 1.37 14.90 -7.18
N ARG A 81 0.47 15.87 -7.19
CA ARG A 81 -0.96 15.58 -7.15
C ARG A 81 -1.36 14.73 -8.34
N LEU A 82 -2.00 13.60 -8.06
CA LEU A 82 -2.45 12.69 -9.10
C LEU A 82 -3.74 13.21 -9.73
N THR A 83 -3.84 13.06 -11.04
CA THR A 83 -5.11 13.25 -11.76
C THR A 83 -6.12 12.17 -11.36
N PRO A 84 -7.44 12.37 -11.58
CA PRO A 84 -8.44 11.34 -11.32
C PRO A 84 -8.15 10.01 -12.05
N ALA A 85 -7.67 10.08 -13.29
CA ALA A 85 -7.31 8.89 -14.07
C ALA A 85 -6.09 8.15 -13.47
N GLN A 86 -5.06 8.88 -13.01
CA GLN A 86 -3.91 8.31 -12.31
C GLN A 86 -4.31 7.68 -10.97
N ASN A 87 -5.20 8.33 -10.21
CA ASN A 87 -5.73 7.77 -8.97
C ASN A 87 -6.47 6.44 -9.20
N GLN A 88 -7.27 6.37 -10.27
CA GLN A 88 -7.94 5.13 -10.65
C GLN A 88 -6.93 4.05 -11.04
N GLN A 89 -5.88 4.40 -11.77
CA GLN A 89 -4.82 3.46 -12.15
C GLN A 89 -4.07 2.93 -10.92
N VAL A 90 -3.73 3.79 -9.95
CA VAL A 90 -3.14 3.38 -8.68
C VAL A 90 -4.05 2.39 -7.95
N ARG A 91 -5.34 2.66 -7.86
CA ARG A 91 -6.31 1.74 -7.24
C ARG A 91 -6.30 0.38 -7.92
N LEU A 92 -6.44 0.35 -9.24
CA LEU A 92 -6.47 -0.89 -10.01
C LEU A 92 -5.19 -1.71 -9.85
N GLN A 93 -4.04 -1.05 -9.81
CA GLN A 93 -2.74 -1.71 -9.77
C GLN A 93 -2.31 -2.15 -8.36
N TYR A 94 -2.63 -1.36 -7.33
CA TYR A 94 -2.06 -1.53 -6.00
C TYR A 94 -3.06 -1.89 -4.90
N GLU A 95 -4.36 -1.52 -5.03
CA GLU A 95 -5.32 -1.62 -3.92
C GLU A 95 -5.46 -3.03 -3.36
N SER A 96 -5.62 -4.04 -4.21
CA SER A 96 -5.81 -5.44 -3.76
C SER A 96 -4.60 -5.95 -2.98
N ARG A 97 -3.39 -5.70 -3.50
CA ARG A 97 -2.13 -6.09 -2.86
C ARG A 97 -1.92 -5.33 -1.56
N MET A 98 -2.12 -4.02 -1.58
CA MET A 98 -2.02 -3.18 -0.38
C MET A 98 -2.95 -3.67 0.72
N ARG A 99 -4.22 -3.88 0.40
CA ARG A 99 -5.22 -4.31 1.39
C ARG A 99 -4.81 -5.60 2.09
N LYS A 100 -4.32 -6.59 1.34
CA LYS A 100 -3.89 -7.88 1.88
C LYS A 100 -2.65 -7.76 2.77
N GLU A 101 -1.62 -7.10 2.28
CA GLU A 101 -0.34 -7.00 3.00
C GLU A 101 -0.44 -6.10 4.24
N TRP A 102 -1.16 -4.99 4.13
CA TRP A 102 -1.40 -4.10 5.27
C TRP A 102 -2.32 -4.70 6.32
N ALA A 103 -3.31 -5.54 5.93
CA ALA A 103 -4.12 -6.28 6.91
C ALA A 103 -3.26 -7.21 7.78
N ARG A 104 -2.26 -7.88 7.18
CA ARG A 104 -1.29 -8.69 7.93
C ARG A 104 -0.46 -7.85 8.89
N MET A 105 0.01 -6.70 8.43
CA MET A 105 0.76 -5.75 9.24
C MET A 105 -0.03 -5.26 10.45
N TYR A 106 -1.29 -4.84 10.25
CA TYR A 106 -2.17 -4.40 11.34
C TYR A 106 -2.50 -5.52 12.32
N ALA A 107 -2.61 -6.76 11.86
CA ALA A 107 -2.80 -7.91 12.75
C ALA A 107 -1.60 -8.09 13.70
N GLU A 108 -0.37 -7.96 13.18
CA GLU A 108 0.84 -8.05 14.01
C GLU A 108 0.98 -6.86 14.96
N ILE A 109 0.65 -5.65 14.52
CA ILE A 109 0.60 -4.46 15.40
C ILE A 109 -0.37 -4.70 16.55
N SER A 110 -1.59 -5.16 16.26
CA SER A 110 -2.60 -5.45 17.29
C SER A 110 -2.14 -6.54 18.27
N ARG A 111 -1.50 -7.60 17.76
CA ARG A 111 -0.94 -8.67 18.60
C ARG A 111 0.08 -8.14 19.59
N LEU A 112 1.02 -7.31 19.12
CA LEU A 112 2.08 -6.75 19.95
C LEU A 112 1.55 -5.71 20.94
N GLN A 113 0.56 -4.91 20.56
CA GLN A 113 -0.13 -4.00 21.46
C GLN A 113 -0.83 -4.76 22.59
N ASN A 114 -1.56 -5.83 22.26
CA ASN A 114 -2.24 -6.68 23.24
C ASN A 114 -1.25 -7.37 24.21
N ALA A 115 -0.10 -7.79 23.68
CA ALA A 115 1.00 -8.34 24.48
C ALA A 115 1.80 -7.27 25.25
N ARG A 116 1.43 -5.98 25.15
CA ARG A 116 2.19 -4.84 25.74
C ARG A 116 3.67 -4.89 25.35
N CYS A 117 3.97 -5.23 24.07
CA CYS A 117 5.33 -5.40 23.56
C CYS A 117 6.19 -6.29 24.46
N TYR A 118 5.59 -7.27 25.11
CA TYR A 118 6.21 -8.19 26.09
C TYR A 118 6.98 -7.46 27.20
N GLN A 119 6.54 -6.25 27.57
CA GLN A 119 7.14 -5.38 28.60
C GLN A 119 8.58 -4.96 28.31
N SER A 120 9.07 -5.12 27.08
CA SER A 120 10.37 -4.59 26.67
C SER A 120 10.28 -3.08 26.47
N ALA A 121 10.96 -2.31 27.29
CA ALA A 121 11.00 -0.84 27.19
C ALA A 121 11.67 -0.40 25.87
N ARG A 122 12.76 -1.06 25.48
CA ARG A 122 13.51 -0.76 24.25
C ARG A 122 12.66 -0.99 23.01
N PHE A 123 12.00 -2.15 22.93
CA PHE A 123 11.14 -2.48 21.81
C PHE A 123 9.89 -1.58 21.77
N THR A 124 9.27 -1.30 22.92
CA THR A 124 8.09 -0.43 23.01
C THR A 124 8.35 0.95 22.43
N GLU A 125 9.51 1.53 22.69
CA GLU A 125 9.88 2.85 22.15
C GLU A 125 9.95 2.83 20.62
N VAL A 126 10.69 1.87 20.05
CA VAL A 126 10.86 1.74 18.60
C VAL A 126 9.55 1.38 17.92
N PHE A 127 8.78 0.47 18.52
CA PHE A 127 7.48 0.07 18.02
C PHE A 127 6.47 1.23 17.99
N ARG A 128 6.46 2.07 19.02
CA ARG A 128 5.63 3.28 19.05
C ARG A 128 6.01 4.26 17.94
N LEU A 129 7.31 4.47 17.69
CA LEU A 129 7.78 5.29 16.59
C LEU A 129 7.31 4.74 15.25
N MET A 130 7.42 3.43 15.05
CA MET A 130 6.90 2.76 13.84
C MET A 130 5.41 3.03 13.64
N CYS A 131 4.58 2.81 14.65
CA CYS A 131 3.13 3.05 14.57
C CYS A 131 2.83 4.51 14.19
N MET A 132 3.50 5.49 14.82
CA MET A 132 3.33 6.91 14.51
C MET A 132 3.73 7.26 13.06
N MET A 133 4.71 6.56 12.49
CA MET A 133 5.14 6.78 11.10
C MET A 133 4.18 6.16 10.09
N ILE A 134 3.48 5.10 10.45
CA ILE A 134 2.55 4.39 9.58
C ILE A 134 1.16 5.05 9.57
N GLU A 135 0.71 5.57 10.71
CA GLU A 135 -0.64 6.14 10.89
C GLU A 135 -0.80 7.57 10.35
N LYS A 136 0.28 8.29 10.07
CA LYS A 136 0.26 9.67 9.53
C LYS A 136 0.45 9.69 8.02
#